data_53de5cd91196799d73096190a63aad87
#
_entry.id   53de5cd91196799d73096190a63aad87
#
_cell.length_a   1.000
_cell.length_b   1.000
_cell.length_c   1.000
_cell.angle_alpha   90.00
_cell.angle_beta   90.00
_cell.angle_gamma   90.00
#
_symmetry.space_group_name_H-M   'P 1'
#
loop_
_entity.id
_entity.type
_entity.pdbx_description
1 polymer ?
#
loop_
_entity_poly.entity_id
_entity_poly.type
_entity_poly.pdbx_seq_one_letter_code
_entity_poly.pdbx_strand_id
1 'polypeptide(L)'
;MQFGLFGGVKTGRGGGIEDSQGYDGFIEYVVEADRLGFRQLFMVEHHFTGHGQVSASMTVLAYLAAKTRHIRLGTAVVVLPWHNPVLAAEQVATLDLLSGGRVDFGVGKGYRQSEFDGFCIPMTEATERFDEALEIIRKAWTEKGRFSHHGKRWRFENIVVEPGPLQRPHPPLWMAAGSKDSIRRAAREGCNLLLDQLAQVDQIGERIALFREECTRSGRAYDPAMVATARPLQMIHHESERAQAYETRRRVLGVIGDLARDKLPRRVEDDTAPLLGMPDEVIARLKELEGVGATNILLIDPNASLGNLRAFAREVMPTFVPSPAAVAE
;
A
#
# COMPACT_ATOMS: atom_id res chain seq x y z
N MET A 1 -18.04 -1.49 -2.25
CA MET A 1 -16.59 -1.62 -1.95
C MET A 1 -15.75 -1.19 -3.15
N GLN A 2 -14.46 -0.93 -2.95
CA GLN A 2 -13.49 -0.76 -4.03
C GLN A 2 -12.31 -1.72 -3.80
N PHE A 3 -11.72 -2.17 -4.90
CA PHE A 3 -10.62 -3.13 -4.88
C PHE A 3 -9.38 -2.55 -5.54
N GLY A 4 -8.23 -2.86 -4.95
CA GLY A 4 -6.92 -2.49 -5.45
C GLY A 4 -5.92 -3.63 -5.27
N LEU A 5 -4.67 -3.35 -5.57
CA LEU A 5 -3.55 -4.26 -5.45
C LEU A 5 -2.57 -3.76 -4.39
N PHE A 6 -1.92 -4.68 -3.71
CA PHE A 6 -0.82 -4.39 -2.79
C PHE A 6 0.33 -5.36 -3.05
N GLY A 7 1.53 -4.84 -3.20
CA GLY A 7 2.70 -5.68 -3.40
C GLY A 7 3.75 -5.02 -4.27
N GLY A 8 4.46 -5.82 -5.00
CA GLY A 8 5.51 -5.36 -5.90
C GLY A 8 6.14 -6.53 -6.66
N VAL A 9 7.05 -6.21 -7.53
CA VAL A 9 7.81 -7.19 -8.29
C VAL A 9 8.59 -8.09 -7.33
N LYS A 10 8.60 -9.38 -7.62
CA LYS A 10 9.52 -10.35 -7.05
C LYS A 10 10.40 -10.90 -8.16
N THR A 11 11.70 -10.86 -7.93
CA THR A 11 12.69 -11.35 -8.86
C THR A 11 13.57 -12.40 -8.22
N GLY A 12 14.44 -13.06 -9.02
CA GLY A 12 15.52 -13.88 -8.51
C GLY A 12 16.59 -13.04 -7.78
N ARG A 13 17.68 -13.67 -7.42
CA ARG A 13 18.79 -12.99 -6.73
C ARG A 13 19.95 -12.62 -7.66
N GLY A 14 19.91 -13.05 -8.90
CA GLY A 14 21.06 -13.04 -9.79
C GLY A 14 21.10 -11.91 -10.81
N GLY A 15 19.99 -11.22 -11.01
CA GLY A 15 19.82 -10.35 -12.18
C GLY A 15 19.73 -11.16 -13.47
N GLY A 16 19.52 -10.47 -14.57
CA GLY A 16 19.46 -11.08 -15.88
C GLY A 16 18.05 -11.25 -16.45
N ILE A 17 17.90 -12.15 -17.43
CA ILE A 17 16.67 -12.27 -18.20
C ILE A 17 15.48 -12.76 -17.36
N GLU A 18 15.71 -13.64 -16.38
CA GLU A 18 14.67 -14.14 -15.50
C GLU A 18 14.08 -13.04 -14.60
N ASP A 19 14.93 -12.13 -14.13
CA ASP A 19 14.49 -10.98 -13.34
C ASP A 19 13.71 -9.99 -14.21
N SER A 20 14.14 -9.77 -15.47
CA SER A 20 13.39 -8.98 -16.44
C SER A 20 11.99 -9.57 -16.70
N GLN A 21 11.87 -10.88 -16.86
CA GLN A 21 10.58 -11.56 -17.02
C GLN A 21 9.68 -11.41 -15.78
N GLY A 22 10.25 -11.37 -14.59
CA GLY A 22 9.51 -11.08 -13.36
C GLY A 22 8.88 -9.67 -13.36
N TYR A 23 9.60 -8.68 -13.89
CA TYR A 23 9.06 -7.33 -14.10
C TYR A 23 7.97 -7.30 -15.16
N ASP A 24 8.19 -7.96 -16.31
CA ASP A 24 7.20 -8.02 -17.39
C ASP A 24 5.90 -8.65 -16.94
N GLY A 25 5.96 -9.76 -16.20
CA GLY A 25 4.79 -10.42 -15.64
C GLY A 25 4.02 -9.56 -14.64
N PHE A 26 4.73 -8.82 -13.78
CA PHE A 26 4.08 -7.91 -12.85
C PHE A 26 3.44 -6.70 -13.57
N ILE A 27 4.10 -6.16 -14.58
CA ILE A 27 3.56 -5.06 -15.39
C ILE A 27 2.29 -5.52 -16.10
N GLU A 28 2.30 -6.69 -16.72
CA GLU A 28 1.11 -7.28 -17.36
C GLU A 28 -0.04 -7.46 -16.37
N TYR A 29 0.25 -7.95 -15.17
CA TYR A 29 -0.73 -8.10 -14.09
C TYR A 29 -1.39 -6.77 -13.69
N VAL A 30 -0.61 -5.70 -13.56
CA VAL A 30 -1.15 -4.37 -13.21
C VAL A 30 -1.93 -3.75 -14.36
N VAL A 31 -1.48 -3.92 -15.61
CA VAL A 31 -2.21 -3.45 -16.81
C VAL A 31 -3.54 -4.16 -16.94
N GLU A 32 -3.58 -5.47 -16.67
CA GLU A 32 -4.84 -6.22 -16.67
C GLU A 32 -5.76 -5.77 -15.53
N ALA A 33 -5.23 -5.49 -14.33
CA ALA A 33 -6.01 -4.94 -13.23
C ALA A 33 -6.65 -3.58 -13.59
N ASP A 34 -5.92 -2.70 -14.28
CA ASP A 34 -6.46 -1.43 -14.78
C ASP A 34 -7.66 -1.66 -15.71
N ARG A 35 -7.57 -2.64 -16.62
CA ARG A 35 -8.67 -3.02 -17.54
C ARG A 35 -9.88 -3.62 -16.83
N LEU A 36 -9.64 -4.39 -15.77
CA LEU A 36 -10.66 -5.05 -14.98
C LEU A 36 -11.35 -4.11 -13.96
N GLY A 37 -10.89 -2.84 -13.86
CA GLY A 37 -11.50 -1.83 -13.01
C GLY A 37 -11.01 -1.83 -11.56
N PHE A 38 -9.83 -2.41 -11.29
CA PHE A 38 -9.17 -2.23 -10.00
C PHE A 38 -8.78 -0.76 -9.81
N ARG A 39 -9.05 -0.24 -8.63
CA ARG A 39 -9.01 1.20 -8.39
C ARG A 39 -7.61 1.75 -8.14
N GLN A 40 -6.74 0.98 -7.52
CA GLN A 40 -5.43 1.43 -7.06
C GLN A 40 -4.43 0.29 -6.94
N LEU A 41 -3.15 0.62 -7.11
CA LEU A 41 -2.00 -0.22 -6.75
C LEU A 41 -1.25 0.49 -5.62
N PHE A 42 -0.92 -0.21 -4.55
CA PHE A 42 0.04 0.24 -3.55
C PHE A 42 1.29 -0.62 -3.60
N MET A 43 2.41 -0.02 -4.00
CA MET A 43 3.68 -0.71 -4.20
C MET A 43 4.58 -0.60 -2.97
N VAL A 44 5.13 -1.73 -2.54
CA VAL A 44 6.07 -1.81 -1.42
C VAL A 44 7.47 -1.30 -1.80
N GLU A 45 8.25 -0.92 -0.80
CA GLU A 45 9.67 -0.63 -0.90
C GLU A 45 10.42 -1.47 0.14
N HIS A 46 11.36 -2.31 -0.32
CA HIS A 46 12.21 -3.10 0.55
C HIS A 46 13.64 -3.17 0.02
N HIS A 47 14.60 -3.10 0.92
CA HIS A 47 16.02 -3.12 0.60
C HIS A 47 16.74 -4.25 1.33
N PHE A 48 17.79 -4.78 0.72
CA PHE A 48 18.74 -5.73 1.34
C PHE A 48 18.11 -7.01 1.89
N THR A 49 16.87 -7.34 1.51
CA THR A 49 16.15 -8.50 2.06
C THR A 49 16.67 -9.83 1.55
N GLY A 50 17.35 -9.86 0.43
CA GLY A 50 17.75 -11.09 -0.26
C GLY A 50 16.59 -11.92 -0.83
N HIS A 51 15.37 -11.35 -0.90
CA HIS A 51 14.18 -12.03 -1.39
C HIS A 51 13.68 -11.51 -2.75
N GLY A 52 14.51 -10.75 -3.46
CA GLY A 52 14.16 -10.19 -4.78
C GLY A 52 13.00 -9.20 -4.74
N GLN A 53 12.77 -8.53 -3.61
CA GLN A 53 11.71 -7.53 -3.50
C GLN A 53 12.11 -6.20 -4.17
N VAL A 54 11.12 -5.48 -4.69
CA VAL A 54 11.33 -4.19 -5.34
C VAL A 54 11.84 -3.13 -4.34
N SER A 55 12.90 -2.43 -4.74
CA SER A 55 13.50 -1.33 -3.96
C SER A 55 13.20 0.04 -4.57
N ALA A 56 13.22 0.16 -5.90
CA ALA A 56 12.97 1.40 -6.63
C ALA A 56 11.49 1.53 -7.04
N SER A 57 10.59 1.56 -6.05
CA SER A 57 9.14 1.57 -6.25
C SER A 57 8.66 2.72 -7.15
N MET A 58 9.16 3.94 -6.94
CA MET A 58 8.77 5.11 -7.73
C MET A 58 9.16 5.00 -9.21
N THR A 59 10.29 4.35 -9.52
CA THR A 59 10.72 4.09 -10.91
C THR A 59 9.75 3.14 -11.62
N VAL A 60 9.33 2.07 -10.94
CA VAL A 60 8.36 1.12 -11.49
C VAL A 60 6.99 1.77 -11.64
N LEU A 61 6.55 2.59 -10.68
CA LEU A 61 5.30 3.33 -10.77
C LEU A 61 5.30 4.32 -11.94
N ALA A 62 6.44 4.97 -12.23
CA ALA A 62 6.55 5.86 -13.40
C ALA A 62 6.38 5.09 -14.72
N TYR A 63 6.95 3.89 -14.83
CA TYR A 63 6.73 3.03 -15.98
C TYR A 63 5.27 2.58 -16.11
N LEU A 64 4.64 2.19 -14.98
CA LEU A 64 3.24 1.81 -14.93
C LEU A 64 2.30 2.99 -15.25
N ALA A 65 2.68 4.23 -14.91
CA ALA A 65 1.91 5.42 -15.28
C ALA A 65 1.72 5.55 -16.80
N ALA A 66 2.74 5.17 -17.58
CA ALA A 66 2.68 5.17 -19.05
C ALA A 66 1.87 3.98 -19.63
N LYS A 67 1.75 2.87 -18.87
CA LYS A 67 1.08 1.64 -19.32
C LYS A 67 -0.38 1.54 -18.92
N THR A 68 -0.83 2.35 -17.96
CA THR A 68 -2.18 2.31 -17.36
C THR A 68 -2.92 3.64 -17.57
N ARG A 69 -4.25 3.64 -17.39
CA ARG A 69 -5.08 4.84 -17.63
C ARG A 69 -5.89 5.28 -16.41
N HIS A 70 -6.37 4.34 -15.61
CA HIS A 70 -7.38 4.59 -14.56
C HIS A 70 -6.87 4.27 -13.16
N ILE A 71 -6.10 3.20 -13.01
CA ILE A 71 -5.59 2.73 -11.73
C ILE A 71 -4.70 3.80 -11.08
N ARG A 72 -4.96 4.11 -9.81
CA ARG A 72 -4.13 5.03 -9.02
C ARG A 72 -2.85 4.32 -8.59
N LEU A 73 -1.78 5.06 -8.47
CA LEU A 73 -0.41 4.57 -8.27
C LEU A 73 0.10 5.04 -6.91
N GLY A 74 0.08 4.12 -5.96
CA GLY A 74 0.45 4.38 -4.58
C GLY A 74 1.77 3.74 -4.18
N THR A 75 2.39 4.31 -3.16
CA THR A 75 3.51 3.69 -2.43
C THR A 75 3.05 3.14 -1.08
N ALA A 76 3.56 1.97 -0.67
CA ALA A 76 3.20 1.34 0.61
C ALA A 76 4.40 0.65 1.27
N VAL A 77 5.37 1.43 1.65
CA VAL A 77 5.47 2.89 1.71
C VAL A 77 6.83 3.33 1.19
N VAL A 78 7.00 4.61 0.85
CA VAL A 78 8.32 5.21 0.82
C VAL A 78 8.79 5.40 2.25
N VAL A 79 9.94 4.84 2.59
CA VAL A 79 10.48 4.85 3.94
C VAL A 79 11.34 6.11 4.12
N LEU A 80 10.71 7.21 4.52
CA LEU A 80 11.30 8.55 4.53
C LEU A 80 12.64 8.68 5.26
N PRO A 81 12.95 7.91 6.35
CA PRO A 81 14.21 8.08 7.07
C PRO A 81 15.48 7.94 6.25
N TRP A 82 15.48 7.19 5.16
CA TRP A 82 16.66 7.05 4.28
C TRP A 82 16.56 7.78 2.95
N HIS A 83 15.49 8.52 2.71
CA HIS A 83 15.36 9.35 1.51
C HIS A 83 15.72 10.81 1.80
N ASN A 84 16.33 11.48 0.81
CA ASN A 84 16.37 12.93 0.82
C ASN A 84 14.98 13.49 0.56
N PRO A 85 14.38 14.28 1.46
CA PRO A 85 12.98 14.69 1.36
C PRO A 85 12.70 15.59 0.16
N VAL A 86 13.66 16.41 -0.27
CA VAL A 86 13.51 17.27 -1.45
C VAL A 86 13.47 16.42 -2.71
N LEU A 87 14.42 15.48 -2.87
CA LEU A 87 14.43 14.56 -4.02
C LEU A 87 13.16 13.69 -4.05
N ALA A 88 12.70 13.23 -2.90
CA ALA A 88 11.44 12.47 -2.82
C ALA A 88 10.24 13.33 -3.27
N ALA A 89 10.17 14.58 -2.83
CA ALA A 89 9.12 15.52 -3.25
C ALA A 89 9.12 15.78 -4.77
N GLU A 90 10.29 15.97 -5.37
CA GLU A 90 10.46 16.15 -6.83
C GLU A 90 10.05 14.91 -7.62
N GLN A 91 10.48 13.72 -7.19
CA GLN A 91 10.14 12.45 -7.84
C GLN A 91 8.64 12.17 -7.78
N VAL A 92 8.00 12.39 -6.63
CA VAL A 92 6.56 12.21 -6.48
C VAL A 92 5.77 13.22 -7.31
N ALA A 93 6.17 14.49 -7.33
CA ALA A 93 5.53 15.50 -8.16
C ALA A 93 5.67 15.19 -9.65
N THR A 94 6.85 14.74 -10.09
CA THR A 94 7.08 14.29 -11.46
C THR A 94 6.19 13.10 -11.81
N LEU A 95 6.09 12.08 -10.94
CA LEU A 95 5.20 10.94 -11.13
C LEU A 95 3.73 11.36 -11.20
N ASP A 96 3.34 12.34 -10.37
CA ASP A 96 1.97 12.87 -10.36
C ASP A 96 1.59 13.52 -11.70
N LEU A 97 2.50 14.30 -12.28
CA LEU A 97 2.34 14.87 -13.61
C LEU A 97 2.29 13.80 -14.71
N LEU A 98 3.23 12.84 -14.69
CA LEU A 98 3.29 11.75 -15.68
C LEU A 98 2.06 10.85 -15.64
N SER A 99 1.48 10.65 -14.47
CA SER A 99 0.29 9.84 -14.29
C SER A 99 -1.03 10.59 -14.52
N GLY A 100 -1.00 11.92 -14.72
CA GLY A 100 -2.21 12.73 -14.83
C GLY A 100 -2.97 12.85 -13.51
N GLY A 101 -2.25 12.95 -12.37
CA GLY A 101 -2.86 13.13 -11.04
C GLY A 101 -3.35 11.86 -10.39
N ARG A 102 -2.77 10.71 -10.72
CA ARG A 102 -3.15 9.40 -10.17
C ARG A 102 -2.25 8.91 -9.01
N VAL A 103 -1.40 9.76 -8.46
CA VAL A 103 -0.51 9.36 -7.36
C VAL A 103 -1.23 9.36 -6.02
N ASP A 104 -0.97 8.33 -5.21
CA ASP A 104 -1.25 8.21 -3.78
C ASP A 104 0.08 8.04 -3.03
N PHE A 105 0.52 9.05 -2.28
CA PHE A 105 1.84 9.01 -1.67
C PHE A 105 1.80 8.42 -0.27
N GLY A 106 2.11 7.14 -0.17
CA GLY A 106 2.22 6.43 1.10
C GLY A 106 3.61 6.51 1.70
N VAL A 107 3.67 6.89 2.97
CA VAL A 107 4.90 7.13 3.71
C VAL A 107 4.97 6.30 5.00
N GLY A 108 6.18 5.98 5.43
CA GLY A 108 6.40 5.23 6.65
C GLY A 108 7.79 5.47 7.26
N LYS A 109 7.93 5.03 8.52
CA LYS A 109 9.19 5.16 9.27
C LYS A 109 10.19 4.03 9.01
N GLY A 110 9.74 2.94 8.39
CA GLY A 110 10.50 1.70 8.38
C GLY A 110 10.39 0.94 9.70
N TYR A 111 10.72 -0.35 9.67
CA TYR A 111 10.65 -1.24 10.83
C TYR A 111 11.70 -2.37 10.82
N ARG A 112 12.47 -2.50 9.74
CA ARG A 112 13.47 -3.57 9.59
C ARG A 112 14.86 -3.05 9.92
N GLN A 113 15.47 -3.58 10.99
CA GLN A 113 16.82 -3.20 11.41
C GLN A 113 17.83 -3.40 10.28
N SER A 114 17.74 -4.50 9.52
CA SER A 114 18.67 -4.79 8.40
C SER A 114 18.64 -3.74 7.28
N GLU A 115 17.51 -3.09 7.03
CA GLU A 115 17.41 -2.01 6.05
C GLU A 115 18.08 -0.73 6.56
N PHE A 116 17.89 -0.41 7.84
CA PHE A 116 18.59 0.71 8.50
C PHE A 116 20.10 0.52 8.54
N ASP A 117 20.55 -0.69 8.90
CA ASP A 117 21.97 -1.04 8.94
C ASP A 117 22.60 -0.94 7.54
N GLY A 118 21.88 -1.42 6.52
CA GLY A 118 22.33 -1.36 5.13
C GLY A 118 22.50 0.07 4.60
N PHE A 119 21.67 1.00 5.07
CA PHE A 119 21.80 2.44 4.77
C PHE A 119 22.70 3.20 5.75
N CYS A 120 23.30 2.53 6.73
CA CYS A 120 24.13 3.15 7.78
C CYS A 120 23.39 4.25 8.55
N ILE A 121 22.09 4.08 8.78
CA ILE A 121 21.24 5.03 9.52
C ILE A 121 20.81 4.37 10.84
N PRO A 122 21.04 5.00 12.00
CA PRO A 122 20.56 4.49 13.27
C PRO A 122 19.02 4.40 13.29
N MET A 123 18.46 3.24 13.57
CA MET A 123 16.99 3.06 13.65
C MET A 123 16.36 3.92 14.75
N THR A 124 17.12 4.30 15.78
CA THR A 124 16.70 5.23 16.83
C THR A 124 16.36 6.63 16.29
N GLU A 125 16.86 7.01 15.12
CA GLU A 125 16.58 8.27 14.44
C GLU A 125 15.35 8.21 13.54
N ALA A 126 14.75 7.04 13.34
CA ALA A 126 13.67 6.84 12.35
C ALA A 126 12.48 7.78 12.52
N THR A 127 12.04 7.99 13.76
CA THR A 127 10.89 8.88 14.03
C THR A 127 11.24 10.34 13.72
N GLU A 128 12.37 10.83 14.19
CA GLU A 128 12.82 12.20 13.98
C GLU A 128 13.06 12.49 12.48
N ARG A 129 13.72 11.57 11.78
CA ARG A 129 13.94 11.70 10.33
C ARG A 129 12.62 11.68 9.55
N PHE A 130 11.70 10.82 9.93
CA PHE A 130 10.38 10.74 9.30
C PHE A 130 9.60 12.05 9.48
N ASP A 131 9.58 12.59 10.70
CA ASP A 131 8.83 13.79 11.04
C ASP A 131 9.32 14.99 10.26
N GLU A 132 10.62 15.21 10.28
CA GLU A 132 11.27 16.33 9.58
C GLU A 132 11.14 16.18 8.05
N ALA A 133 11.31 14.96 7.51
CA ALA A 133 11.16 14.71 6.08
C ALA A 133 9.72 14.99 5.61
N LEU A 134 8.70 14.55 6.35
CA LEU A 134 7.30 14.77 5.99
C LEU A 134 6.94 16.26 6.00
N GLU A 135 7.44 17.02 6.98
CA GLU A 135 7.29 18.48 7.04
C GLU A 135 7.89 19.14 5.80
N ILE A 136 9.14 18.80 5.45
CA ILE A 136 9.84 19.35 4.28
C ILE A 136 9.08 19.04 2.99
N ILE A 137 8.62 17.80 2.81
CA ILE A 137 7.87 17.37 1.62
C ILE A 137 6.58 18.19 1.48
N ARG A 138 5.81 18.36 2.55
CA ARG A 138 4.59 19.19 2.51
C ARG A 138 4.91 20.63 2.15
N LYS A 139 5.92 21.20 2.79
CA LYS A 139 6.38 22.55 2.52
C LYS A 139 6.81 22.70 1.06
N ALA A 140 7.57 21.74 0.53
CA ALA A 140 8.02 21.71 -0.86
C ALA A 140 6.87 21.77 -1.87
N TRP A 141 5.71 21.18 -1.57
CA TRP A 141 4.54 21.17 -2.47
C TRP A 141 3.58 22.34 -2.27
N THR A 142 3.59 22.99 -1.11
CA THR A 142 2.61 24.03 -0.76
C THR A 142 3.16 25.45 -0.76
N GLU A 143 4.47 25.61 -0.59
CA GLU A 143 5.11 26.93 -0.69
C GLU A 143 5.07 27.47 -2.13
N LYS A 144 4.77 28.76 -2.26
CA LYS A 144 4.63 29.42 -3.57
C LYS A 144 5.94 29.90 -4.18
N GLY A 145 7.03 29.75 -3.49
CA GLY A 145 8.34 30.27 -3.91
C GLY A 145 9.48 29.51 -3.28
N ARG A 146 10.61 30.20 -3.22
CA ARG A 146 11.81 29.64 -2.57
C ARG A 146 11.62 29.60 -1.06
N PHE A 147 12.12 28.56 -0.44
CA PHE A 147 12.09 28.41 1.02
C PHE A 147 13.42 27.89 1.56
N SER A 148 13.62 28.06 2.85
CA SER A 148 14.72 27.45 3.59
C SER A 148 14.16 26.54 4.69
N HIS A 149 14.94 25.55 5.06
CA HIS A 149 14.66 24.67 6.18
C HIS A 149 15.94 24.44 6.99
N HIS A 150 15.86 24.68 8.30
CA HIS A 150 16.99 24.54 9.23
C HIS A 150 16.58 23.57 10.34
N GLY A 151 16.54 22.30 10.01
CA GLY A 151 16.20 21.24 10.94
C GLY A 151 17.43 20.59 11.55
N LYS A 152 17.20 19.53 12.29
CA LYS A 152 18.25 18.75 12.95
C LYS A 152 18.93 17.77 11.97
N ARG A 153 18.19 17.26 11.00
CA ARG A 153 18.63 16.24 10.05
C ARG A 153 18.86 16.79 8.66
N TRP A 154 18.12 17.83 8.32
CA TRP A 154 18.12 18.41 6.98
C TRP A 154 18.32 19.90 7.05
N ARG A 155 19.13 20.41 6.15
CA ARG A 155 19.34 21.85 5.99
C ARG A 155 19.29 22.18 4.51
N PHE A 156 18.40 23.09 4.14
CA PHE A 156 18.24 23.61 2.78
C PHE A 156 18.17 25.13 2.81
N GLU A 157 18.86 25.76 1.87
CA GLU A 157 18.93 27.23 1.78
C GLU A 157 18.36 27.69 0.45
N ASN A 158 17.32 28.52 0.52
CA ASN A 158 16.76 29.23 -0.63
C ASN A 158 16.45 28.31 -1.83
N ILE A 159 15.88 27.12 -1.58
CA ILE A 159 15.52 26.13 -2.60
C ILE A 159 14.11 26.34 -3.12
N VAL A 160 13.82 25.82 -4.29
CA VAL A 160 12.46 25.64 -4.83
C VAL A 160 12.35 24.23 -5.40
N VAL A 161 11.22 23.58 -5.20
CA VAL A 161 10.94 22.25 -5.74
C VAL A 161 10.22 22.39 -7.07
N GLU A 162 10.80 21.84 -8.11
CA GLU A 162 10.29 21.89 -9.49
C GLU A 162 10.42 20.50 -10.14
N PRO A 163 9.31 19.97 -10.72
CA PRO A 163 8.00 20.60 -10.81
C PRO A 163 7.19 20.50 -9.50
N GLY A 164 6.14 21.31 -9.37
CA GLY A 164 5.10 21.08 -8.39
C GLY A 164 4.14 19.96 -8.84
N PRO A 165 3.43 19.28 -7.93
CA PRO A 165 2.48 18.23 -8.27
C PRO A 165 1.25 18.76 -9.02
N LEU A 166 0.59 17.90 -9.81
CA LEU A 166 -0.66 18.21 -10.49
C LEU A 166 -1.83 18.31 -9.50
N GLN A 167 -1.90 17.38 -8.56
CA GLN A 167 -2.95 17.33 -7.54
C GLN A 167 -2.77 18.46 -6.52
N ARG A 168 -3.87 19.07 -6.06
CA ARG A 168 -3.85 20.21 -5.13
C ARG A 168 -4.58 19.87 -3.83
N PRO A 169 -4.05 20.30 -2.66
CA PRO A 169 -2.79 21.03 -2.47
C PRO A 169 -1.53 20.19 -2.75
N HIS A 170 -1.65 18.88 -2.73
CA HIS A 170 -0.63 17.87 -3.04
C HIS A 170 -1.31 16.50 -3.26
N PRO A 171 -0.60 15.47 -3.76
CA PRO A 171 -1.12 14.11 -3.82
C PRO A 171 -1.63 13.64 -2.45
N PRO A 172 -2.71 12.83 -2.38
CA PRO A 172 -3.18 12.28 -1.12
C PRO A 172 -2.04 11.55 -0.38
N LEU A 173 -1.85 11.94 0.89
CA LEU A 173 -0.87 11.30 1.76
C LEU A 173 -1.49 10.09 2.44
N TRP A 174 -0.76 8.99 2.49
CA TRP A 174 -1.14 7.76 3.17
C TRP A 174 -0.07 7.38 4.20
N MET A 175 -0.48 6.88 5.34
CA MET A 175 0.43 6.46 6.40
C MET A 175 0.15 5.01 6.79
N ALA A 176 1.17 4.16 6.72
CA ALA A 176 1.08 2.81 7.26
C ALA A 176 1.09 2.86 8.79
N ALA A 177 0.03 2.38 9.42
CA ALA A 177 -0.11 2.42 10.86
C ALA A 177 -0.91 1.22 11.40
N GLY A 178 -0.49 0.67 12.54
CA GLY A 178 -1.14 -0.47 13.19
C GLY A 178 -1.34 -0.28 14.70
N SER A 179 -0.54 0.57 15.36
CA SER A 179 -0.73 0.90 16.77
C SER A 179 -1.73 2.05 16.95
N LYS A 180 -2.38 2.12 18.11
CA LYS A 180 -3.35 3.19 18.42
C LYS A 180 -2.75 4.58 18.23
N ASP A 181 -1.51 4.80 18.65
CA ASP A 181 -0.85 6.11 18.55
C ASP A 181 -0.51 6.47 17.11
N SER A 182 -0.05 5.50 16.30
CA SER A 182 0.24 5.75 14.89
C SER A 182 -1.04 6.00 14.06
N ILE A 183 -2.16 5.34 14.39
CA ILE A 183 -3.46 5.58 13.76
C ILE A 183 -3.98 6.98 14.09
N ARG A 184 -3.95 7.38 15.37
CA ARG A 184 -4.31 8.75 15.79
C ARG A 184 -3.43 9.79 15.09
N ARG A 185 -2.14 9.50 14.99
CA ARG A 185 -1.22 10.38 14.30
C ARG A 185 -1.58 10.53 12.81
N ALA A 186 -1.85 9.43 12.10
CA ALA A 186 -2.25 9.49 10.69
C ALA A 186 -3.46 10.42 10.49
N ALA A 187 -4.48 10.32 11.36
CA ALA A 187 -5.65 11.19 11.31
C ALA A 187 -5.31 12.67 11.53
N ARG A 188 -4.56 12.99 12.60
CA ARG A 188 -4.15 14.36 12.95
C ARG A 188 -3.28 15.01 11.88
N GLU A 189 -2.39 14.22 11.27
CA GLU A 189 -1.53 14.65 10.17
C GLU A 189 -2.26 14.79 8.84
N GLY A 190 -3.58 14.56 8.78
CA GLY A 190 -4.34 14.64 7.54
C GLY A 190 -4.03 13.52 6.55
N CYS A 191 -3.32 12.46 6.97
CA CYS A 191 -3.03 11.30 6.13
C CYS A 191 -4.20 10.33 6.09
N ASN A 192 -4.34 9.61 4.99
CA ASN A 192 -5.15 8.41 4.88
C ASN A 192 -4.42 7.23 5.53
N LEU A 193 -5.12 6.15 5.83
CA LEU A 193 -4.62 5.04 6.62
C LEU A 193 -4.39 3.79 5.75
N LEU A 194 -3.19 3.21 5.82
CA LEU A 194 -2.88 1.90 5.28
C LEU A 194 -2.80 0.89 6.43
N LEU A 195 -3.66 -0.12 6.41
CA LEU A 195 -3.70 -1.20 7.38
C LEU A 195 -2.98 -2.45 6.85
N ASP A 196 -2.28 -3.11 7.76
CA ASP A 196 -1.47 -4.29 7.46
C ASP A 196 -2.31 -5.54 7.09
N GLN A 197 -1.64 -6.53 6.50
CA GLN A 197 -2.22 -7.78 6.00
C GLN A 197 -2.45 -8.86 7.08
N LEU A 198 -2.14 -8.58 8.35
CA LEU A 198 -2.14 -9.58 9.42
C LEU A 198 -3.28 -9.38 10.42
N ALA A 199 -3.84 -8.17 10.48
CA ALA A 199 -4.90 -7.86 11.41
C ALA A 199 -6.17 -8.67 11.11
N GLN A 200 -6.75 -9.25 12.15
CA GLN A 200 -8.02 -9.97 12.06
C GLN A 200 -9.18 -9.00 11.79
N VAL A 201 -10.34 -9.49 11.37
CA VAL A 201 -11.48 -8.64 10.96
C VAL A 201 -11.93 -7.71 12.09
N ASP A 202 -12.03 -8.21 13.32
CA ASP A 202 -12.38 -7.42 14.50
C ASP A 202 -11.38 -6.28 14.77
N GLN A 203 -10.08 -6.60 14.71
CA GLN A 203 -9.01 -5.62 14.87
C GLN A 203 -9.05 -4.52 13.78
N ILE A 204 -9.44 -4.88 12.56
CA ILE A 204 -9.64 -3.89 11.49
C ILE A 204 -10.77 -2.95 11.85
N GLY A 205 -11.91 -3.47 12.33
CA GLY A 205 -13.04 -2.66 12.80
C GLY A 205 -12.66 -1.68 13.89
N GLU A 206 -11.93 -2.14 14.91
CA GLU A 206 -11.42 -1.28 15.99
C GLU A 206 -10.51 -0.15 15.47
N ARG A 207 -9.61 -0.48 14.54
CA ARG A 207 -8.67 0.49 13.95
C ARG A 207 -9.38 1.53 13.10
N ILE A 208 -10.38 1.12 12.31
CA ILE A 208 -11.22 2.02 11.50
C ILE A 208 -12.02 2.96 12.42
N ALA A 209 -12.63 2.42 13.47
CA ALA A 209 -13.39 3.21 14.44
C ALA A 209 -12.50 4.28 15.10
N LEU A 210 -11.30 3.89 15.53
CA LEU A 210 -10.33 4.80 16.13
C LEU A 210 -9.89 5.91 15.15
N PHE A 211 -9.61 5.55 13.89
CA PHE A 211 -9.22 6.51 12.88
C PHE A 211 -10.36 7.51 12.59
N ARG A 212 -11.59 7.02 12.44
CA ARG A 212 -12.79 7.85 12.23
C ARG A 212 -13.01 8.82 13.39
N GLU A 213 -12.93 8.34 14.63
CA GLU A 213 -13.06 9.17 15.84
C GLU A 213 -12.02 10.30 15.84
N GLU A 214 -10.76 9.98 15.55
CA GLU A 214 -9.68 10.97 15.57
C GLU A 214 -9.78 11.95 14.39
N CYS A 215 -10.24 11.53 13.21
CA CYS A 215 -10.58 12.44 12.10
C CYS A 215 -11.62 13.47 12.55
N THR A 216 -12.71 13.02 13.16
CA THR A 216 -13.77 13.91 13.68
C THR A 216 -13.20 14.88 14.72
N ARG A 217 -12.38 14.39 15.67
CA ARG A 217 -11.74 15.22 16.69
C ARG A 217 -10.81 16.28 16.10
N SER A 218 -10.18 15.96 14.97
CA SER A 218 -9.29 16.87 14.24
C SER A 218 -10.02 17.78 13.24
N GLY A 219 -11.37 17.77 13.21
CA GLY A 219 -12.18 18.57 12.30
C GLY A 219 -12.15 18.08 10.84
N ARG A 220 -11.71 16.85 10.59
CA ARG A 220 -11.63 16.24 9.27
C ARG A 220 -12.87 15.37 9.01
N ALA A 221 -13.55 15.60 7.88
CA ALA A 221 -14.61 14.69 7.43
C ALA A 221 -14.02 13.31 7.14
N TYR A 222 -14.64 12.25 7.66
CA TYR A 222 -14.26 10.87 7.40
C TYR A 222 -14.95 10.34 6.14
N ASP A 223 -14.17 9.71 5.28
CA ASP A 223 -14.65 8.92 4.14
C ASP A 223 -14.07 7.49 4.28
N PRO A 224 -14.86 6.42 4.19
CA PRO A 224 -14.37 5.04 4.23
C PRO A 224 -13.23 4.75 3.23
N ALA A 225 -13.19 5.43 2.10
CA ALA A 225 -12.12 5.32 1.12
C ALA A 225 -10.74 5.77 1.64
N MET A 226 -10.71 6.53 2.74
CA MET A 226 -9.47 6.95 3.41
C MET A 226 -8.74 5.82 4.13
N VAL A 227 -9.35 4.64 4.27
CA VAL A 227 -8.72 3.50 4.93
C VAL A 227 -8.62 2.35 3.95
N ALA A 228 -7.39 2.04 3.54
CA ALA A 228 -7.09 0.88 2.69
C ALA A 228 -6.55 -0.28 3.53
N THR A 229 -7.10 -1.46 3.30
CA THR A 229 -6.81 -2.66 4.09
C THR A 229 -6.22 -3.74 3.18
N ALA A 230 -4.96 -4.09 3.43
CA ALA A 230 -4.27 -5.13 2.66
C ALA A 230 -4.75 -6.54 3.08
N ARG A 231 -5.08 -7.40 2.10
CA ARG A 231 -5.58 -8.77 2.33
C ARG A 231 -4.92 -9.76 1.39
N PRO A 232 -4.25 -10.81 1.91
CA PRO A 232 -3.78 -11.90 1.07
C PRO A 232 -4.96 -12.56 0.37
N LEU A 233 -4.83 -12.77 -0.94
CA LEU A 233 -5.81 -13.45 -1.77
C LEU A 233 -5.31 -14.85 -2.11
N GLN A 234 -6.13 -15.86 -1.82
CA GLN A 234 -5.90 -17.25 -2.23
C GLN A 234 -7.22 -17.92 -2.55
N MET A 235 -7.72 -17.67 -3.75
CA MET A 235 -8.91 -18.37 -4.24
C MET A 235 -8.58 -19.81 -4.61
N ILE A 236 -9.50 -20.72 -4.29
CA ILE A 236 -9.52 -22.11 -4.76
C ILE A 236 -10.80 -22.34 -5.55
N HIS A 237 -10.75 -23.27 -6.49
CA HIS A 237 -11.91 -23.62 -7.32
C HIS A 237 -12.37 -25.06 -7.10
N HIS A 238 -11.55 -25.85 -6.41
CA HIS A 238 -11.85 -27.23 -6.03
C HIS A 238 -11.49 -27.46 -4.57
N GLU A 239 -12.33 -28.22 -3.85
CA GLU A 239 -12.11 -28.51 -2.43
C GLU A 239 -10.78 -29.27 -2.18
N SER A 240 -10.32 -30.02 -3.18
CA SER A 240 -9.00 -30.71 -3.12
C SER A 240 -7.81 -29.75 -2.99
N GLU A 241 -7.96 -28.46 -3.33
CA GLU A 241 -6.90 -27.45 -3.24
C GLU A 241 -6.78 -26.84 -1.82
N ARG A 242 -7.79 -27.02 -0.97
CA ARG A 242 -7.88 -26.38 0.36
C ARG A 242 -6.71 -26.72 1.27
N ALA A 243 -6.32 -27.97 1.34
CA ALA A 243 -5.19 -28.38 2.19
C ALA A 243 -3.89 -27.68 1.77
N GLN A 244 -3.65 -27.57 0.47
CA GLN A 244 -2.48 -26.87 -0.09
C GLN A 244 -2.55 -25.36 0.17
N ALA A 245 -3.75 -24.78 0.12
CA ALA A 245 -3.96 -23.36 0.42
C ALA A 245 -3.60 -23.05 1.88
N TYR A 246 -4.06 -23.84 2.84
CA TYR A 246 -3.70 -23.68 4.24
C TYR A 246 -2.21 -23.90 4.48
N GLU A 247 -1.59 -24.89 3.82
CA GLU A 247 -0.16 -25.11 3.95
C GLU A 247 0.66 -23.93 3.41
N THR A 248 0.24 -23.34 2.30
CA THR A 248 0.83 -22.14 1.74
C THR A 248 0.71 -20.97 2.73
N ARG A 249 -0.45 -20.82 3.35
CA ARG A 249 -0.66 -19.78 4.36
C ARG A 249 0.23 -19.99 5.60
N ARG A 250 0.34 -21.22 6.13
CA ARG A 250 1.25 -21.55 7.24
C ARG A 250 2.69 -21.19 6.93
N ARG A 251 3.16 -21.49 5.71
CA ARG A 251 4.52 -21.15 5.27
C ARG A 251 4.75 -19.64 5.25
N VAL A 252 3.79 -18.87 4.71
CA VAL A 252 3.84 -17.41 4.70
C VAL A 252 3.88 -16.87 6.13
N LEU A 253 3.01 -17.36 7.02
CA LEU A 253 3.00 -16.96 8.43
C LEU A 253 4.32 -17.30 9.13
N GLY A 254 4.96 -18.42 8.82
CA GLY A 254 6.30 -18.79 9.33
C GLY A 254 7.40 -17.79 8.92
N VAL A 255 7.34 -17.30 7.68
CA VAL A 255 8.32 -16.32 7.18
C VAL A 255 8.13 -14.92 7.82
N ILE A 256 6.88 -14.53 8.08
CA ILE A 256 6.56 -13.22 8.67
C ILE A 256 6.37 -13.29 10.20
N GLY A 257 6.47 -14.48 10.79
CA GLY A 257 6.16 -14.75 12.20
C GLY A 257 6.99 -13.92 13.19
N ASP A 258 8.23 -13.59 12.85
CA ASP A 258 9.07 -12.70 13.67
C ASP A 258 8.56 -11.26 13.73
N LEU A 259 7.76 -10.85 12.72
CA LEU A 259 7.14 -9.52 12.63
C LEU A 259 5.77 -9.44 13.33
N ALA A 260 5.19 -10.60 13.68
CA ALA A 260 3.78 -10.67 14.05
C ALA A 260 3.45 -11.65 15.18
N ARG A 261 4.44 -12.10 15.97
CA ARG A 261 4.29 -13.18 16.98
C ARG A 261 3.05 -13.08 17.86
N ASP A 262 2.66 -11.87 18.23
CA ASP A 262 1.52 -11.61 19.13
C ASP A 262 0.17 -11.43 18.40
N LYS A 263 0.15 -11.51 17.06
CA LYS A 263 -1.02 -11.18 16.23
C LYS A 263 -1.56 -12.36 15.44
N LEU A 264 -0.84 -13.48 15.44
CA LEU A 264 -1.20 -14.64 14.64
C LEU A 264 -2.20 -15.54 15.39
N PRO A 265 -3.21 -16.07 14.70
CA PRO A 265 -4.10 -17.06 15.28
C PRO A 265 -3.34 -18.35 15.61
N ARG A 266 -3.81 -19.09 16.63
CA ARG A 266 -3.20 -20.38 17.01
C ARG A 266 -3.35 -21.44 15.92
N ARG A 267 -4.43 -21.38 15.16
CA ARG A 267 -4.74 -22.28 14.05
C ARG A 267 -4.92 -21.45 12.78
N VAL A 268 -4.41 -21.94 11.67
CA VAL A 268 -4.53 -21.24 10.38
C VAL A 268 -5.99 -21.17 9.89
N GLU A 269 -6.81 -22.12 10.31
CA GLU A 269 -8.23 -22.17 10.03
C GLU A 269 -9.02 -21.03 10.69
N ASP A 270 -8.50 -20.52 11.82
CA ASP A 270 -9.09 -19.39 12.58
C ASP A 270 -8.59 -18.02 12.06
N ASP A 271 -7.69 -18.02 11.07
CA ASP A 271 -7.13 -16.79 10.51
C ASP A 271 -8.16 -16.07 9.61
N THR A 272 -8.67 -14.95 10.08
CA THR A 272 -9.62 -14.11 9.32
C THR A 272 -8.95 -13.05 8.46
N ALA A 273 -7.62 -12.96 8.51
CA ALA A 273 -6.89 -11.97 7.72
C ALA A 273 -6.90 -12.26 6.20
N PRO A 274 -6.71 -13.49 5.70
CA PRO A 274 -6.72 -13.74 4.26
C PRO A 274 -8.13 -13.86 3.70
N LEU A 275 -8.24 -13.56 2.41
CA LEU A 275 -9.34 -13.93 1.52
C LEU A 275 -8.99 -15.31 0.94
N LEU A 276 -9.26 -16.38 1.70
CA LEU A 276 -8.89 -17.74 1.36
C LEU A 276 -10.13 -18.62 1.29
N GLY A 277 -10.31 -19.33 0.18
CA GLY A 277 -11.40 -20.27 -0.01
C GLY A 277 -12.03 -20.21 -1.40
N MET A 278 -13.17 -20.87 -1.54
CA MET A 278 -14.03 -20.80 -2.72
C MET A 278 -14.58 -19.39 -2.91
N PRO A 279 -15.01 -18.98 -4.12
CA PRO A 279 -15.53 -17.64 -4.36
C PRO A 279 -16.58 -17.16 -3.36
N ASP A 280 -17.52 -18.04 -2.97
CA ASP A 280 -18.56 -17.70 -1.99
C ASP A 280 -17.99 -17.44 -0.58
N GLU A 281 -16.94 -18.15 -0.17
CA GLU A 281 -16.25 -17.94 1.10
C GLU A 281 -15.47 -16.62 1.09
N VAL A 282 -14.85 -16.30 -0.04
CA VAL A 282 -14.19 -15.01 -0.25
C VAL A 282 -15.22 -13.86 -0.18
N ILE A 283 -16.38 -14.02 -0.82
CA ILE A 283 -17.49 -13.06 -0.74
C ILE A 283 -17.97 -12.90 0.71
N ALA A 284 -18.16 -14.00 1.43
CA ALA A 284 -18.58 -13.97 2.83
C ALA A 284 -17.58 -13.19 3.70
N ARG A 285 -16.28 -13.44 3.53
CA ARG A 285 -15.22 -12.71 4.25
C ARG A 285 -15.19 -11.22 3.90
N LEU A 286 -15.40 -10.87 2.64
CA LEU A 286 -15.49 -9.47 2.22
C LEU A 286 -16.71 -8.76 2.81
N LYS A 287 -17.85 -9.45 2.96
CA LYS A 287 -19.02 -8.91 3.66
C LYS A 287 -18.76 -8.67 5.15
N GLU A 288 -18.01 -9.55 5.82
CA GLU A 288 -17.58 -9.32 7.20
C GLU A 288 -16.69 -8.07 7.30
N LEU A 289 -15.75 -7.91 6.38
CA LEU A 289 -14.89 -6.70 6.31
C LEU A 289 -15.71 -5.44 6.03
N GLU A 290 -16.68 -5.51 5.11
CA GLU A 290 -17.60 -4.40 4.83
C GLU A 290 -18.43 -4.03 6.07
N GLY A 291 -18.91 -5.04 6.81
CA GLY A 291 -19.67 -4.86 8.05
C GLY A 291 -18.91 -4.12 9.16
N VAL A 292 -17.57 -4.23 9.20
CA VAL A 292 -16.72 -3.47 10.13
C VAL A 292 -16.19 -2.15 9.52
N GLY A 293 -16.65 -1.78 8.32
CA GLY A 293 -16.33 -0.51 7.65
C GLY A 293 -15.12 -0.55 6.72
N ALA A 294 -14.53 -1.72 6.46
CA ALA A 294 -13.44 -1.87 5.50
C ALA A 294 -14.01 -1.98 4.08
N THR A 295 -14.06 -0.87 3.36
CA THR A 295 -14.64 -0.78 2.02
C THR A 295 -13.60 -0.61 0.91
N ASN A 296 -12.33 -0.42 1.27
CA ASN A 296 -11.22 -0.26 0.34
C ASN A 296 -10.20 -1.39 0.59
N ILE A 297 -10.27 -2.43 -0.22
CA ILE A 297 -9.51 -3.68 -0.04
C ILE A 297 -8.38 -3.75 -1.07
N LEU A 298 -7.17 -3.96 -0.58
CA LEU A 298 -5.97 -4.14 -1.38
C LEU A 298 -5.59 -5.63 -1.41
N LEU A 299 -5.69 -6.25 -2.57
CA LEU A 299 -5.38 -7.67 -2.75
C LEU A 299 -3.86 -7.91 -2.81
N ILE A 300 -3.38 -8.89 -2.07
CA ILE A 300 -2.01 -9.39 -2.14
C ILE A 300 -2.03 -10.75 -2.81
N ASP A 301 -1.58 -10.81 -4.06
CA ASP A 301 -1.26 -12.06 -4.74
C ASP A 301 0.26 -12.13 -4.93
N PRO A 302 0.98 -12.96 -4.16
CA PRO A 302 2.44 -13.02 -4.23
C PRO A 302 2.97 -13.53 -5.57
N ASN A 303 2.12 -14.15 -6.37
CA ASN A 303 2.50 -14.71 -7.68
C ASN A 303 2.08 -13.80 -8.84
N ALA A 304 1.37 -12.69 -8.58
CA ALA A 304 0.81 -11.81 -9.59
C ALA A 304 0.05 -12.61 -10.69
N SER A 305 -0.78 -13.54 -10.25
CA SER A 305 -1.47 -14.49 -11.16
C SER A 305 -2.60 -13.80 -11.93
N LEU A 306 -2.46 -13.71 -13.23
CA LEU A 306 -3.55 -13.24 -14.13
C LEU A 306 -4.82 -14.10 -14.00
N GLY A 307 -4.66 -15.41 -13.78
CA GLY A 307 -5.78 -16.31 -13.56
C GLY A 307 -6.59 -15.94 -12.33
N ASN A 308 -5.93 -15.77 -11.18
CA ASN A 308 -6.57 -15.34 -9.93
C ASN A 308 -7.21 -13.96 -10.04
N LEU A 309 -6.52 -13.01 -10.68
CA LEU A 309 -7.02 -11.67 -10.88
C LEU A 309 -8.32 -11.65 -11.69
N ARG A 310 -8.34 -12.37 -12.82
CA ARG A 310 -9.52 -12.49 -13.68
C ARG A 310 -10.66 -13.25 -13.02
N ALA A 311 -10.36 -14.31 -12.28
CA ALA A 311 -11.35 -15.05 -11.51
C ALA A 311 -12.00 -14.17 -10.44
N PHE A 312 -11.19 -13.44 -9.66
CA PHE A 312 -11.71 -12.49 -8.67
C PHE A 312 -12.60 -11.41 -9.31
N ALA A 313 -12.16 -10.84 -10.42
CA ALA A 313 -12.92 -9.81 -11.13
C ALA A 313 -14.26 -10.35 -11.69
N ARG A 314 -14.31 -11.60 -12.13
CA ARG A 314 -15.50 -12.24 -12.71
C ARG A 314 -16.47 -12.77 -11.64
N GLU A 315 -15.94 -13.35 -10.55
CA GLU A 315 -16.73 -14.16 -9.62
C GLU A 315 -17.03 -13.45 -8.30
N VAL A 316 -16.19 -12.49 -7.91
CA VAL A 316 -16.29 -11.80 -6.60
C VAL A 316 -16.68 -10.32 -6.75
N MET A 317 -15.98 -9.57 -7.59
CA MET A 317 -16.21 -8.11 -7.72
C MET A 317 -17.66 -7.72 -8.01
N PRO A 318 -18.44 -8.42 -8.88
CA PRO A 318 -19.80 -8.03 -9.21
C PRO A 318 -20.76 -7.99 -8.02
N THR A 319 -20.46 -8.72 -6.95
CA THR A 319 -21.24 -8.68 -5.69
C THR A 319 -21.16 -7.33 -4.99
N PHE A 320 -20.06 -6.58 -5.18
CA PHE A 320 -19.75 -5.36 -4.42
C PHE A 320 -19.69 -4.09 -5.27
N VAL A 321 -19.45 -4.25 -6.57
CA VAL A 321 -19.30 -3.14 -7.51
C VAL A 321 -20.39 -3.29 -8.56
N PRO A 322 -21.34 -2.33 -8.66
CA PRO A 322 -22.34 -2.37 -9.72
C PRO A 322 -21.68 -2.45 -11.10
N SER A 323 -22.23 -3.31 -11.96
CA SER A 323 -21.77 -3.36 -13.36
C SER A 323 -21.94 -1.98 -14.01
N PRO A 324 -20.99 -1.53 -14.84
CA PRO A 324 -21.14 -0.26 -15.59
C PRO A 324 -22.43 -0.16 -16.39
N ALA A 325 -23.04 -1.30 -16.76
CA ALA A 325 -24.31 -1.35 -17.46
C ALA A 325 -25.55 -1.02 -16.58
N ALA A 326 -25.41 -1.06 -15.25
CA ALA A 326 -26.51 -0.78 -14.31
C ALA A 326 -26.60 0.69 -13.88
N VAL A 327 -25.70 1.54 -14.35
CA VAL A 327 -25.67 2.99 -14.03
C VAL A 327 -26.26 3.83 -15.19
N ALA A 328 -26.66 3.19 -16.27
CA ALA A 328 -27.20 3.85 -17.46
C ALA A 328 -28.73 3.73 -17.59
N GLU A 329 -29.45 3.22 -16.59
CA GLU A 329 -30.90 3.29 -16.41
C GLU A 329 -31.23 4.24 -15.23
#